data_68510f3f49a4e5b47229075249885e5a
#
_entry.id   68510f3f49a4e5b47229075249885e5a
#
_cell.length_a   1.000
_cell.length_b   1.000
_cell.length_c   1.000
_cell.angle_alpha   90.00
_cell.angle_beta   90.00
_cell.angle_gamma   90.00
#
_symmetry.space_group_name_H-M   'P 1'
#
loop_
_entity.id
_entity.type
_entity.pdbx_description
1 polymer ?
#
loop_
_entity_poly.entity_id
_entity_poly.type
_entity_poly.pdbx_seq_one_letter_code
_entity_poly.pdbx_strand_id
1 'polypeptide(L)'
;IATYIGGIIQGAKFKEISLVLLKTCKQMGKTAITIMSIVALAKVMGYSGMIKSMSIVLVAITGGFYPIIAPLIGALGTFVTGSDTSANVLFGELQVEVAKTLHLNSYWLAAANTCGATAGKMISPQSIAVATAATGLVGEEGKILNSTLKFCLVFVILFGLLTYLLGPVFGF
;
A
#
# COMPACT_ATOMS: atom_id res chain seq x y z
N ILE A 1 -8.53 22.96 11.96
CA ILE A 1 -9.62 23.38 12.86
C ILE A 1 -9.80 22.34 13.97
N ALA A 2 -10.06 21.07 13.65
CA ALA A 2 -10.26 20.00 14.65
C ALA A 2 -9.11 19.89 15.68
N THR A 3 -7.87 20.05 15.24
CA THR A 3 -6.68 20.02 16.11
C THR A 3 -6.69 21.14 17.15
N TYR A 4 -7.12 22.34 16.77
CA TYR A 4 -7.23 23.46 17.70
C TYR A 4 -8.36 23.26 18.69
N ILE A 5 -9.54 22.83 18.22
CA ILE A 5 -10.69 22.57 19.08
C ILE A 5 -10.35 21.46 20.08
N GLY A 6 -9.85 20.33 19.62
CA GLY A 6 -9.48 19.20 20.47
C GLY A 6 -8.35 19.54 21.45
N GLY A 7 -7.34 20.29 21.01
CA GLY A 7 -6.24 20.71 21.86
C GLY A 7 -6.68 21.67 22.98
N ILE A 8 -7.55 22.63 22.66
CA ILE A 8 -8.09 23.57 23.66
C ILE A 8 -8.97 22.84 24.68
N ILE A 9 -9.80 21.89 24.24
CA ILE A 9 -10.63 21.07 25.14
C ILE A 9 -9.75 20.26 26.11
N GLN A 10 -8.56 19.80 25.65
CA GLN A 10 -7.58 19.09 26.47
C GLN A 10 -6.70 20.02 27.31
N GLY A 11 -6.93 21.34 27.31
CA GLY A 11 -6.20 22.31 28.10
C GLY A 11 -4.86 22.78 27.50
N ALA A 12 -4.56 22.45 26.25
CA ALA A 12 -3.33 22.90 25.57
C ALA A 12 -3.45 24.37 25.17
N LYS A 13 -2.35 25.14 25.34
CA LYS A 13 -2.31 26.56 24.94
C LYS A 13 -2.23 26.68 23.40
N PHE A 14 -2.91 27.67 22.85
CA PHE A 14 -2.92 27.96 21.41
C PHE A 14 -1.51 28.04 20.81
N LYS A 15 -0.56 28.66 21.53
CA LYS A 15 0.84 28.76 21.11
C LYS A 15 1.52 27.39 20.99
N GLU A 16 1.24 26.47 21.90
CA GLU A 16 1.79 25.11 21.91
C GLU A 16 1.25 24.31 20.73
N ILE A 17 -0.06 24.38 20.46
CA ILE A 17 -0.70 23.73 19.32
C ILE A 17 -0.10 24.25 18.01
N SER A 18 0.06 25.57 17.88
CA SER A 18 0.65 26.19 16.67
C SER A 18 2.11 25.76 16.46
N LEU A 19 2.88 25.64 17.52
CA LEU A 19 4.29 25.21 17.45
C LEU A 19 4.41 23.74 17.05
N VAL A 20 3.52 22.88 17.56
CA VAL A 20 3.43 21.47 17.13
C VAL A 20 3.04 21.37 15.66
N LEU A 21 2.06 22.15 15.21
CA LEU A 21 1.64 22.18 13.80
C LEU A 21 2.79 22.60 12.87
N LEU A 22 3.55 23.64 13.25
CA LEU A 22 4.72 24.08 12.47
C LEU A 22 5.80 23.00 12.39
N LYS A 23 6.09 22.31 13.51
CA LYS A 23 7.02 21.17 13.52
C LYS A 23 6.53 20.03 12.61
N THR A 24 5.24 19.71 12.68
CA THR A 24 4.62 18.69 11.83
C THR A 24 4.72 19.05 10.35
N CYS A 25 4.40 20.29 9.98
CA CYS A 25 4.56 20.77 8.60
C CYS A 25 6.01 20.61 8.10
N LYS A 26 6.99 20.93 8.94
CA LYS A 26 8.41 20.76 8.59
C LYS A 26 8.79 19.28 8.41
N GLN A 27 8.26 18.39 9.25
CA GLN A 27 8.47 16.94 9.13
C GLN A 27 7.82 16.37 7.86
N MET A 28 6.66 16.90 7.46
CA MET A 28 5.95 16.46 6.25
C MET A 28 6.70 16.79 4.95
N GLY A 29 7.66 17.70 4.97
CA GLY A 29 8.47 18.01 3.79
C GLY A 29 9.17 16.79 3.19
N LYS A 30 9.75 15.92 4.03
CA LYS A 30 10.37 14.66 3.59
C LYS A 30 9.34 13.70 2.97
N THR A 31 8.19 13.58 3.60
CA THR A 31 7.08 12.74 3.10
C THR A 31 6.56 13.24 1.75
N ALA A 32 6.44 14.56 1.59
CA ALA A 32 6.02 15.16 0.33
C ALA A 32 7.01 14.85 -0.81
N ILE A 33 8.31 14.96 -0.57
CA ILE A 33 9.35 14.60 -1.55
C ILE A 33 9.23 13.11 -1.93
N THR A 34 9.06 12.22 -0.95
CA THR A 34 8.88 10.80 -1.20
C THR A 34 7.67 10.52 -2.07
N ILE A 35 6.50 11.12 -1.74
CA ILE A 35 5.28 10.94 -2.53
C ILE A 35 5.44 11.47 -3.95
N MET A 36 6.02 12.67 -4.13
CA MET A 36 6.30 13.22 -5.45
C MET A 36 7.21 12.31 -6.27
N SER A 37 8.24 11.74 -5.66
CA SER A 37 9.16 10.81 -6.33
C SER A 37 8.47 9.52 -6.76
N ILE A 38 7.59 8.96 -5.94
CA ILE A 38 6.82 7.75 -6.28
C ILE A 38 5.81 8.03 -7.40
N VAL A 39 5.13 9.17 -7.36
CA VAL A 39 4.22 9.59 -8.45
C VAL A 39 4.99 9.80 -9.75
N ALA A 40 6.15 10.43 -9.69
CA ALA A 40 7.02 10.60 -10.85
C ALA A 40 7.47 9.25 -11.42
N LEU A 41 7.90 8.32 -10.56
CA LEU A 41 8.28 6.97 -10.96
C LEU A 41 7.11 6.23 -11.66
N ALA A 42 5.91 6.25 -11.06
CA ALA A 42 4.73 5.63 -11.66
C ALA A 42 4.42 6.22 -13.05
N LYS A 43 4.56 7.55 -13.22
CA LYS A 43 4.38 8.20 -14.53
C LYS A 43 5.44 7.80 -15.53
N VAL A 44 6.71 7.72 -15.12
CA VAL A 44 7.80 7.24 -16.00
C VAL A 44 7.54 5.80 -16.44
N MET A 45 7.09 4.92 -15.54
CA MET A 45 6.72 3.54 -15.88
C MET A 45 5.58 3.48 -16.89
N GLY A 46 4.57 4.36 -16.76
CA GLY A 46 3.46 4.46 -17.72
C GLY A 46 3.95 4.94 -19.10
N TYR A 47 4.66 6.05 -19.15
CA TYR A 47 5.14 6.64 -20.41
C TYR A 47 6.19 5.78 -21.13
N SER A 48 7.02 5.06 -20.40
CA SER A 48 8.04 4.15 -21.00
C SER A 48 7.46 2.86 -21.54
N GLY A 49 6.16 2.57 -21.34
CA GLY A 49 5.54 1.31 -21.71
C GLY A 49 5.88 0.16 -20.77
N MET A 50 6.61 0.40 -19.68
CA MET A 50 6.98 -0.65 -18.71
C MET A 50 5.74 -1.32 -18.11
N ILE A 51 4.72 -0.54 -17.75
CA ILE A 51 3.46 -1.07 -17.19
C ILE A 51 2.80 -2.03 -18.18
N LYS A 52 2.75 -1.65 -19.46
CA LYS A 52 2.19 -2.51 -20.50
C LYS A 52 2.98 -3.80 -20.68
N SER A 53 4.31 -3.72 -20.69
CA SER A 53 5.18 -4.91 -20.76
C SER A 53 4.98 -5.84 -19.56
N MET A 54 4.91 -5.27 -18.36
CA MET A 54 4.65 -6.03 -17.13
C MET A 54 3.27 -6.69 -17.17
N SER A 55 2.23 -5.99 -17.63
CA SER A 55 0.87 -6.55 -17.72
C SER A 55 0.82 -7.73 -18.69
N ILE A 56 1.46 -7.62 -19.87
CA ILE A 56 1.52 -8.71 -20.84
C ILE A 56 2.18 -9.95 -20.24
N VAL A 57 3.32 -9.78 -19.56
CA VAL A 57 4.04 -10.91 -18.93
C VAL A 57 3.19 -11.53 -17.82
N LEU A 58 2.59 -10.72 -16.97
CA LEU A 58 1.74 -11.20 -15.87
C LEU A 58 0.53 -11.97 -16.41
N VAL A 59 -0.15 -11.43 -17.41
CA VAL A 59 -1.29 -12.09 -18.05
C VAL A 59 -0.86 -13.39 -18.74
N ALA A 60 0.28 -13.40 -19.42
CA ALA A 60 0.80 -14.60 -20.08
C ALA A 60 1.09 -15.76 -19.09
N ILE A 61 1.56 -15.42 -17.87
CA ILE A 61 1.89 -16.40 -16.83
C ILE A 61 0.64 -16.83 -16.06
N THR A 62 -0.24 -15.89 -15.70
CA THR A 62 -1.34 -16.13 -14.75
C THR A 62 -2.68 -16.34 -15.43
N GLY A 63 -2.88 -15.78 -16.63
CA GLY A 63 -4.16 -15.85 -17.35
C GLY A 63 -5.33 -15.40 -16.47
N GLY A 64 -6.41 -16.17 -16.48
CA GLY A 64 -7.60 -15.92 -15.67
C GLY A 64 -7.42 -16.04 -14.16
N PHE A 65 -6.28 -16.56 -13.70
CA PHE A 65 -5.96 -16.64 -12.25
C PHE A 65 -5.34 -15.36 -11.70
N TYR A 66 -5.12 -14.33 -12.52
CA TYR A 66 -4.54 -13.07 -12.09
C TYR A 66 -5.23 -12.43 -10.86
N PRO A 67 -6.56 -12.48 -10.69
CA PRO A 67 -7.21 -11.93 -9.50
C PRO A 67 -6.68 -12.47 -8.16
N ILE A 68 -6.14 -13.71 -8.16
CA ILE A 68 -5.48 -14.29 -6.97
C ILE A 68 -4.13 -13.59 -6.70
N ILE A 69 -3.46 -13.15 -7.76
CA ILE A 69 -2.12 -12.54 -7.68
C ILE A 69 -2.19 -11.05 -7.39
N ALA A 70 -3.27 -10.36 -7.74
CA ALA A 70 -3.42 -8.92 -7.56
C ALA A 70 -3.14 -8.45 -6.12
N PRO A 71 -3.65 -9.10 -5.04
CA PRO A 71 -3.29 -8.74 -3.67
C PRO A 71 -1.81 -8.96 -3.33
N LEU A 72 -1.16 -9.95 -3.92
CA LEU A 72 0.28 -10.19 -3.72
C LEU A 72 1.11 -9.01 -4.24
N ILE A 73 0.74 -8.47 -5.41
CA ILE A 73 1.40 -7.30 -5.99
C ILE A 73 1.25 -6.09 -5.06
N GLY A 74 0.05 -5.86 -4.53
CA GLY A 74 -0.20 -4.83 -3.53
C GLY A 74 0.64 -4.99 -2.27
N ALA A 75 0.72 -6.22 -1.74
CA ALA A 75 1.51 -6.54 -0.56
C ALA A 75 3.01 -6.29 -0.79
N LEU A 76 3.56 -6.71 -1.93
CA LEU A 76 4.93 -6.43 -2.32
C LEU A 76 5.18 -4.94 -2.47
N GLY A 77 4.23 -4.19 -3.04
CA GLY A 77 4.29 -2.74 -3.15
C GLY A 77 4.46 -2.06 -1.80
N THR A 78 3.64 -2.45 -0.83
CA THR A 78 3.73 -1.89 0.54
C THR A 78 4.96 -2.38 1.28
N PHE A 79 5.38 -3.62 1.10
CA PHE A 79 6.63 -4.11 1.66
C PHE A 79 7.81 -3.23 1.24
N VAL A 80 7.93 -2.91 -0.05
CA VAL A 80 9.04 -2.11 -0.59
C VAL A 80 8.91 -0.63 -0.23
N THR A 81 7.73 -0.05 -0.36
CA THR A 81 7.52 1.40 -0.17
C THR A 81 7.26 1.80 1.27
N GLY A 82 6.84 0.86 2.10
CA GLY A 82 6.40 1.12 3.47
C GLY A 82 5.03 1.82 3.57
N SER A 83 4.34 2.03 2.46
CA SER A 83 3.12 2.83 2.38
C SER A 83 2.09 2.20 1.45
N ASP A 84 0.91 1.94 1.96
CA ASP A 84 -0.24 1.46 1.21
C ASP A 84 -0.63 2.43 0.08
N THR A 85 -0.72 3.72 0.37
CA THR A 85 -0.97 4.75 -0.63
C THR A 85 0.08 4.73 -1.75
N SER A 86 1.36 4.60 -1.40
CA SER A 86 2.45 4.55 -2.37
C SER A 86 2.38 3.29 -3.24
N ALA A 87 2.03 2.15 -2.65
CA ALA A 87 1.82 0.89 -3.38
C ALA A 87 0.68 1.02 -4.40
N ASN A 88 -0.42 1.64 -4.00
CA ASN A 88 -1.55 1.88 -4.90
C ASN A 88 -1.23 2.87 -6.02
N VAL A 89 -0.48 3.92 -5.74
CA VAL A 89 -0.01 4.86 -6.80
C VAL A 89 0.91 4.15 -7.78
N LEU A 90 1.81 3.28 -7.29
CA LEU A 90 2.80 2.61 -8.12
C LEU A 90 2.18 1.51 -9.00
N PHE A 91 1.31 0.70 -8.44
CA PHE A 91 0.77 -0.48 -9.12
C PHE A 91 -0.70 -0.37 -9.54
N GLY A 92 -1.41 0.69 -9.17
CA GLY A 92 -2.81 0.88 -9.57
C GLY A 92 -3.01 0.91 -11.09
N GLU A 93 -2.13 1.58 -11.83
CA GLU A 93 -2.17 1.62 -13.28
C GLU A 93 -1.89 0.25 -13.91
N LEU A 94 -1.01 -0.56 -13.31
CA LEU A 94 -0.77 -1.94 -13.70
C LEU A 94 -2.04 -2.79 -13.55
N GLN A 95 -2.77 -2.65 -12.43
CA GLN A 95 -4.04 -3.37 -12.22
C GLN A 95 -5.08 -2.99 -13.29
N VAL A 96 -5.15 -1.71 -13.64
CA VAL A 96 -6.06 -1.23 -14.70
C VAL A 96 -5.69 -1.83 -16.06
N GLU A 97 -4.41 -1.89 -16.41
CA GLU A 97 -3.96 -2.42 -17.70
C GLU A 97 -4.19 -3.92 -17.81
N VAL A 98 -3.94 -4.68 -16.74
CA VAL A 98 -4.26 -6.11 -16.69
C VAL A 98 -5.77 -6.34 -16.76
N ALA A 99 -6.56 -5.55 -16.04
CA ALA A 99 -8.01 -5.64 -16.09
C ALA A 99 -8.55 -5.46 -17.51
N LYS A 100 -8.03 -4.49 -18.27
CA LYS A 100 -8.38 -4.28 -19.68
C LYS A 100 -8.04 -5.49 -20.53
N THR A 101 -6.86 -6.05 -20.35
CA THR A 101 -6.39 -7.21 -21.14
C THR A 101 -7.21 -8.48 -20.87
N LEU A 102 -7.62 -8.69 -19.63
CA LEU A 102 -8.42 -9.85 -19.20
C LEU A 102 -9.94 -9.61 -19.27
N HIS A 103 -10.39 -8.41 -19.69
CA HIS A 103 -11.80 -8.01 -19.67
C HIS A 103 -12.45 -8.09 -18.29
N LEU A 104 -11.68 -7.77 -17.25
CA LEU A 104 -12.14 -7.73 -15.87
C LEU A 104 -12.45 -6.30 -15.42
N ASN A 105 -13.17 -6.16 -14.31
CA ASN A 105 -13.43 -4.87 -13.72
C ASN A 105 -12.16 -4.28 -13.08
N SER A 106 -11.72 -3.10 -13.57
CA SER A 106 -10.50 -2.45 -13.10
C SER A 106 -10.61 -1.97 -11.63
N TYR A 107 -11.80 -1.57 -11.19
CA TYR A 107 -12.03 -1.18 -9.80
C TYR A 107 -11.89 -2.37 -8.86
N TRP A 108 -12.31 -3.56 -9.30
CA TRP A 108 -12.18 -4.79 -8.53
C TRP A 108 -10.71 -5.19 -8.33
N LEU A 109 -9.90 -5.15 -9.38
CA LEU A 109 -8.46 -5.44 -9.26
C LEU A 109 -7.70 -4.36 -8.48
N ALA A 110 -8.09 -3.08 -8.61
CA ALA A 110 -7.53 -2.00 -7.80
C ALA A 110 -7.87 -2.17 -6.32
N ALA A 111 -9.09 -2.59 -5.99
CA ALA A 111 -9.49 -2.92 -4.62
C ALA A 111 -8.70 -4.12 -4.08
N ALA A 112 -8.51 -5.16 -4.89
CA ALA A 112 -7.69 -6.32 -4.53
C ALA A 112 -6.24 -5.93 -4.22
N ASN A 113 -5.65 -5.05 -5.04
CA ASN A 113 -4.31 -4.47 -4.78
C ASN A 113 -4.27 -3.75 -3.43
N THR A 114 -5.29 -2.95 -3.11
CA THR A 114 -5.39 -2.21 -1.85
C THR A 114 -5.49 -3.16 -0.65
N CYS A 115 -6.32 -4.20 -0.74
CA CYS A 115 -6.41 -5.23 0.30
C CYS A 115 -5.05 -5.90 0.53
N GLY A 116 -4.36 -6.27 -0.54
CA GLY A 116 -3.02 -6.82 -0.47
C GLY A 116 -2.00 -5.85 0.13
N ALA A 117 -2.05 -4.58 -0.28
CA ALA A 117 -1.18 -3.54 0.26
C ALA A 117 -1.36 -3.38 1.77
N THR A 118 -2.60 -3.43 2.26
CA THR A 118 -2.90 -3.42 3.70
C THR A 118 -2.31 -4.63 4.42
N ALA A 119 -2.41 -5.83 3.84
CA ALA A 119 -1.76 -7.02 4.39
C ALA A 119 -0.23 -6.89 4.41
N GLY A 120 0.38 -6.36 3.34
CA GLY A 120 1.82 -6.10 3.23
C GLY A 120 2.36 -5.11 4.26
N LYS A 121 1.50 -4.26 4.82
CA LYS A 121 1.86 -3.32 5.88
C LYS A 121 2.40 -4.03 7.13
N MET A 122 1.92 -5.24 7.43
CA MET A 122 2.37 -6.02 8.57
C MET A 122 3.85 -6.43 8.49
N ILE A 123 4.37 -6.60 7.28
CA ILE A 123 5.76 -7.02 7.03
C ILE A 123 6.65 -5.88 6.55
N SER A 124 6.12 -4.67 6.40
CA SER A 124 6.88 -3.52 5.93
C SER A 124 7.98 -3.16 6.95
N PRO A 125 9.26 -3.07 6.51
CA PRO A 125 10.38 -2.73 7.39
C PRO A 125 10.16 -1.41 8.12
N GLN A 126 9.54 -0.42 7.46
CA GLN A 126 9.21 0.86 8.07
C GLN A 126 8.24 0.72 9.24
N SER A 127 7.19 -0.10 9.09
CA SER A 127 6.19 -0.31 10.15
C SER A 127 6.78 -1.09 11.32
N ILE A 128 7.63 -2.10 11.02
CA ILE A 128 8.32 -2.88 12.04
C ILE A 128 9.28 -2.00 12.82
N ALA A 129 10.09 -1.16 12.14
CA ALA A 129 11.00 -0.23 12.83
C ALA A 129 10.29 0.75 13.74
N VAL A 130 9.11 1.26 13.35
CA VAL A 130 8.28 2.12 14.20
C VAL A 130 7.74 1.34 15.41
N ALA A 131 7.28 0.11 15.19
CA ALA A 131 6.75 -0.75 16.26
C ALA A 131 7.84 -1.11 17.28
N THR A 132 9.03 -1.52 16.82
CA THR A 132 10.16 -1.87 17.71
C THR A 132 10.63 -0.66 18.51
N ALA A 133 10.71 0.52 17.88
CA ALA A 133 11.07 1.75 18.58
C ALA A 133 10.02 2.13 19.64
N ALA A 134 8.73 1.95 19.36
CA ALA A 134 7.65 2.29 20.29
C ALA A 134 7.55 1.32 21.48
N THR A 135 7.92 0.04 21.26
CA THR A 135 7.82 -1.02 22.30
C THR A 135 9.14 -1.28 23.03
N GLY A 136 10.23 -0.61 22.65
CA GLY A 136 11.56 -0.85 23.22
C GLY A 136 12.22 -2.15 22.76
N LEU A 137 11.70 -2.79 21.70
CA LEU A 137 12.22 -4.04 21.13
C LEU A 137 13.20 -3.79 19.97
N VAL A 138 13.98 -2.73 20.05
CA VAL A 138 15.00 -2.39 19.03
C VAL A 138 16.02 -3.52 18.92
N GLY A 139 16.28 -3.99 17.69
CA GLY A 139 17.12 -5.13 17.41
C GLY A 139 16.38 -6.47 17.22
N GLU A 140 15.07 -6.50 17.50
CA GLU A 140 14.23 -7.69 17.34
C GLU A 140 13.38 -7.65 16.05
N GLU A 141 13.70 -6.75 15.11
CA GLU A 141 12.94 -6.52 13.87
C GLU A 141 12.76 -7.81 13.06
N GLY A 142 13.80 -8.63 12.99
CA GLY A 142 13.77 -9.90 12.27
C GLY A 142 12.81 -10.93 12.88
N LYS A 143 12.68 -10.96 14.20
CA LYS A 143 11.74 -11.87 14.89
C LYS A 143 10.30 -11.43 14.63
N ILE A 144 10.03 -10.12 14.70
CA ILE A 144 8.72 -9.56 14.42
C ILE A 144 8.35 -9.83 12.97
N LEU A 145 9.24 -9.56 12.01
CA LEU A 145 9.04 -9.85 10.59
C LEU A 145 8.66 -11.32 10.37
N ASN A 146 9.43 -12.26 10.93
CA ASN A 146 9.18 -13.69 10.76
C ASN A 146 7.83 -14.13 11.37
N SER A 147 7.43 -13.51 12.48
CA SER A 147 6.14 -13.77 13.12
C SER A 147 4.99 -13.24 12.29
N THR A 148 5.07 -12.00 11.80
CA THR A 148 4.01 -11.34 11.03
C THR A 148 3.91 -11.83 9.60
N LEU A 149 4.99 -12.37 9.01
CA LEU A 149 5.01 -12.90 7.65
C LEU A 149 3.97 -14.00 7.45
N LYS A 150 3.79 -14.88 8.43
CA LYS A 150 2.81 -15.97 8.37
C LYS A 150 1.38 -15.42 8.23
N PHE A 151 1.04 -14.41 9.02
CA PHE A 151 -0.27 -13.77 8.96
C PHE A 151 -0.45 -13.00 7.66
N CYS A 152 0.58 -12.29 7.21
CA CYS A 152 0.54 -11.58 5.93
C CYS A 152 0.24 -12.55 4.78
N LEU A 153 0.92 -13.70 4.72
CA LEU A 153 0.67 -14.71 3.69
C LEU A 153 -0.76 -15.26 3.75
N VAL A 154 -1.27 -15.55 4.94
CA VAL A 154 -2.67 -16.01 5.12
C VAL A 154 -3.63 -14.95 4.58
N PHE A 155 -3.46 -13.67 4.92
CA PHE A 155 -4.33 -12.60 4.43
C PHE A 155 -4.21 -12.41 2.92
N VAL A 156 -3.00 -12.43 2.36
CA VAL A 156 -2.80 -12.30 0.90
C VAL A 156 -3.50 -13.44 0.15
N ILE A 157 -3.37 -14.68 0.62
CA ILE A 157 -4.05 -15.84 0.04
C ILE A 157 -5.57 -15.69 0.18
N LEU A 158 -6.05 -15.32 1.36
CA LEU A 158 -7.49 -15.10 1.61
C LEU A 158 -8.06 -14.03 0.67
N PHE A 159 -7.41 -12.87 0.56
CA PHE A 159 -7.84 -11.80 -0.34
C PHE A 159 -7.77 -12.23 -1.80
N GLY A 160 -6.74 -12.98 -2.20
CA GLY A 160 -6.63 -13.54 -3.55
C GLY A 160 -7.80 -14.47 -3.88
N LEU A 161 -8.11 -15.40 -2.99
CA LEU A 161 -9.24 -16.31 -3.15
C LEU A 161 -10.59 -15.57 -3.17
N LEU A 162 -10.78 -14.60 -2.27
CA LEU A 162 -11.99 -13.77 -2.26
C LEU A 162 -12.13 -12.97 -3.56
N THR A 163 -11.04 -12.37 -4.05
CA THR A 163 -11.05 -11.62 -5.31
C THR A 163 -11.42 -12.52 -6.49
N TYR A 164 -10.89 -13.73 -6.54
CA TYR A 164 -11.14 -14.67 -7.61
C TYR A 164 -12.57 -15.26 -7.56
N LEU A 165 -13.03 -15.67 -6.38
CA LEU A 165 -14.32 -16.35 -6.22
C LEU A 165 -15.50 -15.39 -6.25
N LEU A 166 -15.36 -14.20 -5.68
CA LEU A 166 -16.45 -13.23 -5.59
C LEU A 166 -16.59 -12.36 -6.85
N GLY A 167 -15.53 -12.21 -7.64
CA GLY A 167 -15.59 -11.45 -8.89
C GLY A 167 -16.76 -11.87 -9.78
N PRO A 168 -16.89 -13.14 -10.16
CA PRO A 168 -18.01 -13.62 -10.97
C PRO A 168 -19.38 -13.51 -10.30
N VAL A 169 -19.44 -13.61 -8.96
CA VAL A 169 -20.71 -13.50 -8.20
C VAL A 169 -21.27 -12.07 -8.26
N PHE A 170 -20.40 -11.07 -8.24
CA PHE A 170 -20.78 -9.65 -8.33
C PHE A 170 -20.78 -9.12 -9.76
N GLY A 171 -20.51 -9.94 -10.78
CA GLY A 171 -20.52 -9.54 -12.18
C GLY A 171 -19.29 -8.71 -12.59
N PHE A 172 -18.16 -8.94 -11.94
CA PHE A 172 -16.90 -8.24 -12.21
C PHE A 172 -15.91 -9.08 -13.02
#